data_f136b11307bd4f3f6b446428d354bbd9
#
_entry.id   f136b11307bd4f3f6b446428d354bbd9
#
_cell.length_a   1.000
_cell.length_b   1.000
_cell.length_c   1.000
_cell.angle_alpha   90.00
_cell.angle_beta   90.00
_cell.angle_gamma   90.00
#
_symmetry.space_group_name_H-M   'P 1'
#
loop_
_entity.id
_entity.type
_entity.pdbx_description
1 polymer ?
#
loop_
_entity_poly.entity_id
_entity_poly.type
_entity_poly.pdbx_seq_one_letter_code
_entity_poly.pdbx_strand_id
1 'polypeptide(L)'
;MKEYMPYGHEQPYIKAGPFKVRFPFIHYRFEIADYIQGLLMCAVCLGAIPLLQDNLGMPFEVALAIVILNGFFYTWHTFLGDPVVPGWITPAIPLLVAYCLTFPEGQARMQALCAFEITLGVFSIILGVTGIAGKLVNLIPPAIKSGVILGAGISAIYMIFNDDNKFAAMPYTTTICLIIAFYLLFSNGFKRLSTKNKVFETIANLGILPAVLIAVFVAPLVGESGM
;
A
#
# COMPACT_ATOMS: atom_id res chain seq x y z
N MET A 1 -10.96 -7.25 -33.80
CA MET A 1 -10.61 -7.34 -32.37
C MET A 1 -9.21 -6.78 -32.22
N LYS A 2 -8.98 -5.80 -31.33
CA LYS A 2 -7.61 -5.35 -31.02
C LYS A 2 -6.92 -6.52 -30.31
N GLU A 3 -5.83 -6.98 -30.89
CA GLU A 3 -5.02 -8.05 -30.32
C GLU A 3 -4.18 -7.42 -29.20
N TYR A 4 -4.56 -7.70 -27.95
CA TYR A 4 -3.75 -7.30 -26.78
C TYR A 4 -2.56 -8.24 -26.68
N MET A 5 -1.40 -7.69 -26.30
CA MET A 5 -0.21 -8.52 -26.09
C MET A 5 -0.42 -9.52 -24.94
N PRO A 6 0.16 -10.72 -25.02
CA PRO A 6 0.10 -11.70 -23.94
C PRO A 6 0.65 -11.15 -22.62
N TYR A 7 0.25 -11.77 -21.51
CA TYR A 7 0.76 -11.43 -20.18
C TYR A 7 2.29 -11.47 -20.14
N GLY A 8 2.90 -10.48 -19.50
CA GLY A 8 4.37 -10.35 -19.44
C GLY A 8 5.00 -9.58 -20.61
N HIS A 9 4.26 -9.25 -21.65
CA HIS A 9 4.72 -8.40 -22.74
C HIS A 9 4.29 -6.96 -22.55
N GLU A 10 5.12 -6.02 -23.01
CA GLU A 10 4.79 -4.60 -22.95
C GLU A 10 3.58 -4.30 -23.84
N GLN A 11 2.53 -3.75 -23.22
CA GLN A 11 1.32 -3.37 -23.95
C GLN A 11 1.58 -2.16 -24.87
N PRO A 12 0.83 -2.01 -25.97
CA PRO A 12 0.92 -0.86 -26.87
C PRO A 12 0.81 0.46 -26.10
N TYR A 13 1.50 1.48 -26.59
CA TYR A 13 1.50 2.81 -25.96
C TYR A 13 1.63 3.92 -27.00
N ILE A 14 1.27 5.13 -26.60
CA ILE A 14 1.54 6.35 -27.35
C ILE A 14 2.80 6.98 -26.78
N LYS A 15 3.81 7.17 -27.61
CA LYS A 15 5.05 7.82 -27.16
C LYS A 15 4.84 9.34 -27.06
N ALA A 16 4.97 9.88 -25.85
CA ALA A 16 4.90 11.32 -25.57
C ALA A 16 6.18 11.78 -24.87
N GLY A 17 7.21 12.12 -25.64
CA GLY A 17 8.53 12.43 -25.09
C GLY A 17 9.15 11.23 -24.36
N PRO A 18 9.53 11.38 -23.07
CA PRO A 18 10.05 10.27 -22.26
C PRO A 18 8.96 9.32 -21.77
N PHE A 19 7.68 9.68 -21.87
CA PHE A 19 6.56 8.92 -21.33
C PHE A 19 5.97 7.95 -22.34
N LYS A 20 5.45 6.84 -21.83
CA LYS A 20 4.72 5.81 -22.57
C LYS A 20 3.26 5.85 -22.17
N VAL A 21 2.50 6.78 -22.77
CA VAL A 21 1.10 7.03 -22.38
C VAL A 21 0.21 5.87 -22.78
N ARG A 22 -0.56 5.34 -21.82
CA ARG A 22 -1.53 4.26 -22.01
C ARG A 22 -2.87 4.66 -21.46
N PHE A 23 -3.93 4.35 -22.20
CA PHE A 23 -5.30 4.57 -21.76
C PHE A 23 -5.99 3.23 -21.51
N PRO A 24 -6.76 3.10 -20.42
CA PRO A 24 -7.61 1.96 -20.16
C PRO A 24 -8.54 1.67 -21.33
N PHE A 25 -8.86 0.40 -21.58
CA PHE A 25 -9.72 -0.08 -22.67
C PHE A 25 -9.19 0.17 -24.10
N ILE A 26 -8.16 1.00 -24.27
CA ILE A 26 -7.55 1.27 -25.57
C ILE A 26 -6.27 0.47 -25.74
N HIS A 27 -5.38 0.51 -24.76
CA HIS A 27 -4.06 -0.12 -24.81
C HIS A 27 -3.97 -1.39 -23.95
N TYR A 28 -4.85 -1.55 -22.97
CA TYR A 28 -5.02 -2.77 -22.20
C TYR A 28 -6.50 -3.03 -21.91
N ARG A 29 -6.85 -4.32 -21.80
CA ARG A 29 -8.23 -4.73 -21.56
C ARG A 29 -8.57 -4.58 -20.07
N PHE A 30 -9.86 -4.45 -19.81
CA PHE A 30 -10.40 -4.54 -18.46
C PHE A 30 -10.38 -6.00 -17.99
N GLU A 31 -9.74 -6.24 -16.85
CA GLU A 31 -9.76 -7.53 -16.16
C GLU A 31 -10.42 -7.37 -14.79
N ILE A 32 -11.42 -8.22 -14.51
CA ILE A 32 -12.21 -8.14 -13.28
C ILE A 32 -11.31 -8.32 -12.04
N ALA A 33 -10.32 -9.20 -12.11
CA ALA A 33 -9.40 -9.45 -11.01
C ALA A 33 -8.60 -8.19 -10.64
N ASP A 34 -8.07 -7.48 -11.65
CA ASP A 34 -7.32 -6.24 -11.44
C ASP A 34 -8.21 -5.11 -10.90
N TYR A 35 -9.47 -5.05 -11.38
CA TYR A 35 -10.44 -4.08 -10.89
C TYR A 35 -10.80 -4.31 -9.42
N ILE A 36 -11.06 -5.57 -9.03
CA ILE A 36 -11.33 -5.92 -7.64
C ILE A 36 -10.13 -5.59 -6.75
N GLN A 37 -8.92 -5.89 -7.22
CA GLN A 37 -7.69 -5.58 -6.49
C GLN A 37 -7.50 -4.06 -6.35
N GLY A 38 -7.79 -3.29 -7.39
CA GLY A 38 -7.76 -1.82 -7.34
C GLY A 38 -8.78 -1.24 -6.36
N LEU A 39 -10.03 -1.70 -6.37
CA LEU A 39 -11.04 -1.29 -5.40
C LEU A 39 -10.61 -1.57 -3.97
N LEU A 40 -9.95 -2.70 -3.77
CA LEU A 40 -9.44 -3.06 -2.47
C LEU A 40 -8.32 -2.16 -1.99
N MET A 41 -7.37 -1.85 -2.87
CA MET A 41 -6.31 -0.90 -2.54
C MET A 41 -6.90 0.46 -2.14
N CYS A 42 -7.95 0.92 -2.82
CA CYS A 42 -8.68 2.11 -2.42
C CYS A 42 -9.29 1.96 -1.02
N ALA A 43 -9.93 0.83 -0.73
CA ALA A 43 -10.53 0.57 0.58
C ALA A 43 -9.47 0.51 1.71
N VAL A 44 -8.32 -0.11 1.44
CA VAL A 44 -7.18 -0.14 2.38
C VAL A 44 -6.62 1.26 2.61
N CYS A 45 -6.56 2.10 1.58
CA CYS A 45 -6.12 3.48 1.72
C CYS A 45 -7.04 4.31 2.62
N LEU A 46 -8.35 4.00 2.70
CA LEU A 46 -9.26 4.64 3.64
C LEU A 46 -8.85 4.41 5.11
N GLY A 47 -8.15 3.31 5.40
CA GLY A 47 -7.58 3.06 6.72
C GLY A 47 -6.52 4.07 7.17
N ALA A 48 -6.01 4.89 6.26
CA ALA A 48 -5.13 6.01 6.61
C ALA A 48 -5.89 7.18 7.26
N ILE A 49 -7.21 7.31 7.07
CA ILE A 49 -8.01 8.39 7.64
C ILE A 49 -7.94 8.40 9.18
N PRO A 50 -8.26 7.31 9.90
CA PRO A 50 -8.09 7.28 11.35
C PRO A 50 -6.65 7.58 11.78
N LEU A 51 -5.66 7.05 11.05
CA LEU A 51 -4.26 7.29 11.37
C LEU A 51 -3.89 8.78 11.27
N LEU A 52 -4.39 9.49 10.27
CA LEU A 52 -4.20 10.94 10.12
C LEU A 52 -4.95 11.74 11.17
N GLN A 53 -6.17 11.31 11.54
CA GLN A 53 -6.96 11.95 12.59
C GLN A 53 -6.32 11.76 13.96
N ASP A 54 -6.02 10.52 14.35
CA ASP A 54 -5.56 10.18 15.70
C ASP A 54 -4.13 10.68 15.97
N ASN A 55 -3.24 10.60 14.97
CA ASN A 55 -1.84 10.98 15.20
C ASN A 55 -1.52 12.43 14.84
N LEU A 56 -2.25 13.02 13.90
CA LEU A 56 -1.97 14.37 13.40
C LEU A 56 -3.05 15.38 13.78
N GLY A 57 -4.18 14.93 14.35
CA GLY A 57 -5.30 15.79 14.68
C GLY A 57 -6.00 16.40 13.46
N MET A 58 -5.95 15.72 12.29
CA MET A 58 -6.57 16.23 11.08
C MET A 58 -8.10 16.11 11.13
N PRO A 59 -8.85 17.12 10.65
CA PRO A 59 -10.26 16.96 10.37
C PRO A 59 -10.51 15.84 9.34
N PHE A 60 -11.64 15.15 9.48
CA PHE A 60 -12.01 14.03 8.59
C PHE A 60 -11.98 14.43 7.11
N GLU A 61 -12.50 15.60 6.76
CA GLU A 61 -12.60 16.10 5.40
C GLU A 61 -11.23 16.29 4.76
N VAL A 62 -10.26 16.77 5.55
CA VAL A 62 -8.86 16.95 5.09
C VAL A 62 -8.19 15.59 4.91
N ALA A 63 -8.33 14.69 5.86
CA ALA A 63 -7.79 13.34 5.76
C ALA A 63 -8.37 12.59 4.57
N LEU A 64 -9.69 12.68 4.35
CA LEU A 64 -10.38 12.10 3.19
C LEU A 64 -9.86 12.69 1.87
N ALA A 65 -9.71 14.01 1.79
CA ALA A 65 -9.18 14.67 0.59
C ALA A 65 -7.76 14.19 0.25
N ILE A 66 -6.89 14.03 1.25
CA ILE A 66 -5.54 13.48 1.08
C ILE A 66 -5.59 12.04 0.55
N VAL A 67 -6.46 11.20 1.08
CA VAL A 67 -6.61 9.81 0.65
C VAL A 67 -7.14 9.72 -0.79
N ILE A 68 -8.12 10.56 -1.16
CA ILE A 68 -8.63 10.63 -2.54
C ILE A 68 -7.52 11.08 -3.50
N LEU A 69 -6.78 12.13 -3.14
CA LEU A 69 -5.66 12.62 -3.93
C LEU A 69 -4.56 11.57 -4.12
N ASN A 70 -4.23 10.84 -3.05
CA ASN A 70 -3.32 9.71 -3.10
C ASN A 70 -3.81 8.61 -4.05
N GLY A 71 -5.10 8.26 -3.99
CA GLY A 71 -5.73 7.32 -4.93
C GLY A 71 -5.61 7.78 -6.39
N PHE A 72 -5.78 9.08 -6.65
CA PHE A 72 -5.57 9.66 -7.96
C PHE A 72 -4.11 9.52 -8.43
N PHE A 73 -3.14 9.79 -7.57
CA PHE A 73 -1.73 9.63 -7.90
C PHE A 73 -1.34 8.18 -8.17
N TYR A 74 -1.96 7.19 -7.52
CA TYR A 74 -1.73 5.77 -7.84
C TYR A 74 -2.08 5.40 -9.28
N THR A 75 -3.01 6.11 -9.93
CA THR A 75 -3.36 5.86 -11.33
C THR A 75 -2.37 6.49 -12.30
N TRP A 76 -1.64 7.51 -11.86
CA TRP A 76 -0.78 8.34 -12.71
C TRP A 76 0.35 7.54 -13.37
N HIS A 77 1.03 6.69 -12.63
CA HIS A 77 2.12 5.86 -13.16
C HIS A 77 1.64 4.89 -14.25
N THR A 78 0.42 4.39 -14.13
CA THR A 78 -0.19 3.50 -15.13
C THR A 78 -0.42 4.22 -16.45
N PHE A 79 -0.87 5.48 -16.39
CA PHE A 79 -1.07 6.29 -17.58
C PHE A 79 0.24 6.71 -18.24
N LEU A 80 1.23 7.10 -17.46
CA LEU A 80 2.49 7.63 -17.97
C LEU A 80 3.55 6.54 -18.25
N GLY A 81 3.30 5.30 -17.82
CA GLY A 81 4.28 4.21 -17.91
C GLY A 81 5.52 4.49 -17.07
N ASP A 82 5.37 5.24 -15.99
CA ASP A 82 6.42 5.49 -15.03
C ASP A 82 6.63 4.25 -14.15
N PRO A 83 7.87 3.78 -13.94
CA PRO A 83 8.15 2.66 -13.07
C PRO A 83 7.98 2.98 -11.57
N VAL A 84 7.86 4.26 -11.21
CA VAL A 84 7.67 4.72 -9.82
C VAL A 84 6.21 4.94 -9.54
N VAL A 85 5.69 4.25 -8.53
CA VAL A 85 4.32 4.45 -8.05
C VAL A 85 4.31 5.59 -7.04
N PRO A 86 3.72 6.74 -7.35
CA PRO A 86 3.53 7.81 -6.38
C PRO A 86 2.45 7.41 -5.37
N GLY A 87 2.71 7.59 -4.10
CA GLY A 87 1.75 7.26 -3.04
C GLY A 87 2.41 6.93 -1.72
N TRP A 88 1.66 6.30 -0.84
CA TRP A 88 2.12 5.95 0.51
C TRP A 88 3.26 4.93 0.49
N ILE A 89 4.35 5.27 1.16
CA ILE A 89 5.44 4.33 1.43
C ILE A 89 5.07 3.56 2.70
N THR A 90 4.26 2.52 2.58
CA THR A 90 3.71 1.76 3.71
C THR A 90 4.76 1.36 4.77
N PRO A 91 5.96 0.86 4.41
CA PRO A 91 6.99 0.55 5.40
C PRO A 91 7.54 1.77 6.15
N ALA A 92 7.38 2.98 5.62
CA ALA A 92 7.85 4.21 6.26
C ALA A 92 6.81 4.82 7.21
N ILE A 93 5.53 4.42 7.12
CA ILE A 93 4.45 4.98 7.95
C ILE A 93 4.77 4.91 9.46
N PRO A 94 5.20 3.77 10.04
CA PRO A 94 5.50 3.70 11.46
C PRO A 94 6.63 4.67 11.88
N LEU A 95 7.65 4.82 11.04
CA LEU A 95 8.76 5.72 11.29
C LEU A 95 8.33 7.19 11.19
N LEU A 96 7.49 7.49 10.21
CA LEU A 96 6.94 8.84 10.01
C LEU A 96 6.01 9.23 11.16
N VAL A 97 5.15 8.33 11.61
CA VAL A 97 4.30 8.55 12.79
C VAL A 97 5.16 8.80 14.02
N ALA A 98 6.16 7.97 14.29
CA ALA A 98 7.08 8.15 15.40
C ALA A 98 7.79 9.51 15.34
N TYR A 99 8.21 9.96 14.16
CA TYR A 99 8.77 11.30 13.97
C TYR A 99 7.75 12.40 14.26
N CYS A 100 6.54 12.31 13.73
CA CYS A 100 5.50 13.32 13.95
C CYS A 100 5.10 13.42 15.44
N LEU A 101 5.09 12.31 16.18
CA LEU A 101 4.77 12.28 17.61
C LEU A 101 5.83 13.01 18.48
N THR A 102 7.01 13.31 17.96
CA THR A 102 8.00 14.14 18.68
C THR A 102 7.61 15.62 18.73
N PHE A 103 6.61 16.05 17.96
CA PHE A 103 6.11 17.42 17.92
C PHE A 103 4.79 17.55 18.69
N PRO A 104 4.46 18.75 19.21
CA PRO A 104 3.17 19.03 19.84
C PRO A 104 2.01 18.75 18.88
N GLU A 105 0.88 18.34 19.43
CA GLU A 105 -0.34 18.06 18.65
C GLU A 105 -0.83 19.27 17.84
N GLY A 106 -1.50 18.96 16.73
CA GLY A 106 -2.13 19.96 15.87
C GLY A 106 -1.17 20.50 14.80
N GLN A 107 -1.12 21.81 14.64
CA GLN A 107 -0.43 22.47 13.53
C GLN A 107 1.07 22.14 13.43
N ALA A 108 1.75 21.95 14.56
CA ALA A 108 3.17 21.62 14.58
C ALA A 108 3.46 20.25 13.95
N ARG A 109 2.65 19.23 14.25
CA ARG A 109 2.76 17.90 13.62
C ARG A 109 2.49 17.96 12.13
N MET A 110 1.49 18.74 11.71
CA MET A 110 1.18 18.94 10.29
C MET A 110 2.34 19.60 9.54
N GLN A 111 2.93 20.62 10.13
CA GLN A 111 4.10 21.30 9.56
C GLN A 111 5.31 20.37 9.50
N ALA A 112 5.52 19.54 10.51
CA ALA A 112 6.60 18.56 10.52
C ALA A 112 6.42 17.50 9.42
N LEU A 113 5.21 16.99 9.23
CA LEU A 113 4.87 16.10 8.12
C LEU A 113 5.14 16.76 6.76
N CYS A 114 4.61 17.96 6.53
CA CYS A 114 4.82 18.69 5.28
C CYS A 114 6.31 18.97 5.03
N ALA A 115 7.05 19.37 6.05
CA ALA A 115 8.49 19.63 5.92
C ALA A 115 9.26 18.34 5.55
N PHE A 116 8.91 17.21 6.17
CA PHE A 116 9.49 15.91 5.83
C PHE A 116 9.21 15.53 4.38
N GLU A 117 7.94 15.62 3.93
CA GLU A 117 7.53 15.27 2.57
C GLU A 117 8.21 16.19 1.52
N ILE A 118 8.28 17.49 1.77
CA ILE A 118 8.98 18.44 0.89
C ILE A 118 10.46 18.10 0.82
N THR A 119 11.09 17.81 1.95
CA THR A 119 12.51 17.45 2.01
C THR A 119 12.79 16.17 1.23
N LEU A 120 11.94 15.15 1.39
CA LEU A 120 12.02 13.90 0.65
C LEU A 120 11.81 14.12 -0.87
N GLY A 121 10.85 14.98 -1.23
CA GLY A 121 10.58 15.36 -2.61
C GLY A 121 11.77 16.07 -3.26
N VAL A 122 12.34 17.07 -2.60
CA VAL A 122 13.54 17.79 -3.07
C VAL A 122 14.73 16.85 -3.21
N PHE A 123 14.95 15.99 -2.22
CA PHE A 123 16.02 14.98 -2.27
C PHE A 123 15.83 14.02 -3.46
N SER A 124 14.60 13.56 -3.70
CA SER A 124 14.28 12.70 -4.83
C SER A 124 14.52 13.37 -6.18
N ILE A 125 14.17 14.67 -6.31
CA ILE A 125 14.45 15.46 -7.52
C ILE A 125 15.96 15.56 -7.74
N ILE A 126 16.74 15.87 -6.71
CA ILE A 126 18.20 15.95 -6.80
C ILE A 126 18.79 14.62 -7.27
N LEU A 127 18.35 13.51 -6.69
CA LEU A 127 18.80 12.18 -7.09
C LEU A 127 18.41 11.85 -8.53
N GLY A 128 17.22 12.25 -8.96
CA GLY A 128 16.75 12.04 -10.34
C GLY A 128 17.52 12.83 -11.36
N VAL A 129 17.72 14.15 -11.13
CA VAL A 129 18.43 15.05 -12.04
C VAL A 129 19.93 14.70 -12.14
N THR A 130 20.56 14.33 -11.02
CA THR A 130 21.98 13.97 -10.98
C THR A 130 22.26 12.55 -11.47
N GLY A 131 21.25 11.69 -11.57
CA GLY A 131 21.43 10.27 -11.93
C GLY A 131 22.17 9.45 -10.87
N ILE A 132 22.41 10.00 -9.69
CA ILE A 132 23.16 9.35 -8.60
C ILE A 132 22.32 8.25 -7.92
N ALA A 133 21.00 8.26 -8.08
CA ALA A 133 20.08 7.31 -7.44
C ALA A 133 20.52 5.84 -7.61
N GLY A 134 20.88 5.44 -8.83
CA GLY A 134 21.35 4.07 -9.12
C GLY A 134 22.65 3.72 -8.39
N LYS A 135 23.59 4.68 -8.31
CA LYS A 135 24.85 4.48 -7.58
C LYS A 135 24.61 4.34 -6.08
N LEU A 136 23.72 5.19 -5.52
CA LEU A 136 23.37 5.16 -4.12
C LEU A 136 22.70 3.82 -3.74
N VAL A 137 21.75 3.34 -4.55
CA VAL A 137 21.08 2.06 -4.32
C VAL A 137 22.07 0.89 -4.35
N ASN A 138 23.06 0.94 -5.25
CA ASN A 138 24.08 -0.11 -5.34
C ASN A 138 25.12 -0.03 -4.22
N LEU A 139 25.31 1.14 -3.63
CA LEU A 139 26.22 1.33 -2.49
C LEU A 139 25.66 0.72 -1.21
N ILE A 140 24.33 0.66 -1.08
CA ILE A 140 23.66 0.11 0.12
C ILE A 140 23.70 -1.41 0.08
N PRO A 141 24.40 -2.08 1.01
CA PRO A 141 24.45 -3.55 1.08
C PRO A 141 23.04 -4.17 1.21
N PRO A 142 22.82 -5.37 0.63
CA PRO A 142 21.54 -6.08 0.76
C PRO A 142 21.11 -6.29 2.22
N ALA A 143 22.05 -6.51 3.12
CA ALA A 143 21.79 -6.68 4.54
C ALA A 143 21.12 -5.44 5.17
N ILE A 144 21.56 -4.22 4.81
CA ILE A 144 20.94 -2.97 5.28
C ILE A 144 19.52 -2.83 4.72
N LYS A 145 19.33 -3.12 3.42
CA LYS A 145 18.00 -3.09 2.79
C LYS A 145 17.03 -4.04 3.50
N SER A 146 17.48 -5.28 3.75
CA SER A 146 16.69 -6.28 4.46
C SER A 146 16.43 -5.88 5.91
N GLY A 147 17.41 -5.30 6.59
CA GLY A 147 17.28 -4.80 7.96
C GLY A 147 16.25 -3.68 8.10
N VAL A 148 16.21 -2.75 7.14
CA VAL A 148 15.20 -1.67 7.12
C VAL A 148 13.78 -2.23 6.95
N ILE A 149 13.60 -3.18 6.03
CA ILE A 149 12.30 -3.82 5.80
C ILE A 149 11.86 -4.61 7.04
N LEU A 150 12.79 -5.37 7.64
CA LEU A 150 12.52 -6.11 8.88
C LEU A 150 12.17 -5.17 10.03
N GLY A 151 12.91 -4.09 10.20
CA GLY A 151 12.65 -3.09 11.22
C GLY A 151 11.28 -2.42 11.06
N ALA A 152 10.89 -2.09 9.83
CA ALA A 152 9.56 -1.56 9.54
C ALA A 152 8.46 -2.59 9.87
N GLY A 153 8.68 -3.87 9.54
CA GLY A 153 7.74 -4.94 9.90
C GLY A 153 7.59 -5.12 11.41
N ILE A 154 8.70 -5.12 12.15
CA ILE A 154 8.68 -5.19 13.63
C ILE A 154 7.97 -3.97 14.22
N SER A 155 8.25 -2.77 13.71
CA SER A 155 7.57 -1.54 14.16
C SER A 155 6.07 -1.60 13.92
N ALA A 156 5.62 -2.11 12.77
CA ALA A 156 4.20 -2.28 12.48
C ALA A 156 3.53 -3.28 13.44
N ILE A 157 4.19 -4.41 13.75
CA ILE A 157 3.72 -5.37 14.75
C ILE A 157 3.64 -4.70 16.13
N TYR A 158 4.69 -3.98 16.52
CA TYR A 158 4.74 -3.27 17.80
C TYR A 158 3.57 -2.28 17.95
N MET A 159 3.25 -1.51 16.90
CA MET A 159 2.12 -0.58 16.92
C MET A 159 0.76 -1.28 17.12
N ILE A 160 0.57 -2.46 16.53
CA ILE A 160 -0.69 -3.20 16.69
C ILE A 160 -0.90 -3.68 18.14
N PHE A 161 0.16 -4.07 18.83
CA PHE A 161 0.08 -4.63 20.17
C PHE A 161 0.23 -3.61 21.31
N ASN A 162 0.89 -2.47 21.05
CA ASN A 162 1.14 -1.45 22.06
C ASN A 162 0.30 -0.17 21.92
N ASP A 163 -0.28 0.09 20.74
CA ASP A 163 -1.27 1.15 20.62
C ASP A 163 -2.51 0.74 21.43
N ASP A 164 -2.82 1.54 22.44
CA ASP A 164 -3.95 1.36 23.30
C ASP A 164 -5.19 1.11 22.46
N ASN A 165 -5.56 -0.15 22.31
CA ASN A 165 -6.83 -0.67 21.86
C ASN A 165 -6.94 -1.33 20.49
N LYS A 166 -6.00 -1.26 19.56
CA LYS A 166 -6.24 -1.87 18.22
C LYS A 166 -6.39 -3.40 18.27
N PHE A 167 -5.44 -4.08 18.89
CA PHE A 167 -5.57 -5.53 19.08
C PHE A 167 -6.62 -5.88 20.13
N ALA A 168 -6.66 -5.12 21.24
CA ALA A 168 -7.62 -5.33 22.31
C ALA A 168 -9.06 -5.08 21.90
N ALA A 169 -9.30 -4.19 20.92
CA ALA A 169 -10.63 -3.92 20.38
C ALA A 169 -11.21 -5.08 19.57
N MET A 170 -10.35 -5.82 18.83
CA MET A 170 -10.78 -6.90 17.94
C MET A 170 -9.81 -8.10 17.99
N PRO A 171 -9.57 -8.74 19.15
CA PRO A 171 -8.54 -9.76 19.30
C PRO A 171 -8.85 -11.04 18.50
N TYR A 172 -10.08 -11.51 18.49
CA TYR A 172 -10.46 -12.73 17.79
C TYR A 172 -10.46 -12.54 16.28
N THR A 173 -11.08 -11.46 15.78
CA THR A 173 -11.10 -11.13 14.35
C THR A 173 -9.70 -10.97 13.82
N THR A 174 -8.85 -10.18 14.49
CA THR A 174 -7.46 -9.94 14.09
C THR A 174 -6.66 -11.23 14.07
N THR A 175 -6.79 -12.08 15.10
CA THR A 175 -6.07 -13.37 15.17
C THR A 175 -6.48 -14.31 14.05
N ILE A 176 -7.78 -14.48 13.81
CA ILE A 176 -8.29 -15.35 12.73
C ILE A 176 -7.80 -14.87 11.37
N CYS A 177 -7.90 -13.56 11.12
CA CYS A 177 -7.48 -12.97 9.84
C CYS A 177 -5.97 -13.08 9.63
N LEU A 178 -5.16 -12.89 10.66
CA LEU A 178 -3.71 -13.09 10.58
C LEU A 178 -3.36 -14.55 10.24
N ILE A 179 -4.01 -15.52 10.87
CA ILE A 179 -3.78 -16.95 10.59
C ILE A 179 -4.13 -17.25 9.13
N ILE A 180 -5.29 -16.76 8.65
CA ILE A 180 -5.73 -16.98 7.27
C ILE A 180 -4.77 -16.28 6.28
N ALA A 181 -4.41 -15.02 6.51
CA ALA A 181 -3.47 -14.30 5.67
C ALA A 181 -2.12 -15.01 5.59
N PHE A 182 -1.60 -15.45 6.74
CA PHE A 182 -0.34 -16.17 6.80
C PHE A 182 -0.40 -17.51 6.04
N TYR A 183 -1.50 -18.23 6.19
CA TYR A 183 -1.72 -19.46 5.43
C TYR A 183 -1.78 -19.22 3.92
N LEU A 184 -2.53 -18.25 3.48
CA LEU A 184 -2.68 -17.91 2.05
C LEU A 184 -1.37 -17.45 1.41
N LEU A 185 -0.58 -16.65 2.12
CA LEU A 185 0.67 -16.08 1.59
C LEU A 185 1.86 -17.05 1.65
N PHE A 186 1.95 -17.85 2.70
CA PHE A 186 3.18 -18.61 2.97
C PHE A 186 3.02 -20.13 2.84
N SER A 187 1.79 -20.68 2.82
CA SER A 187 1.59 -22.13 2.74
C SER A 187 2.01 -22.70 1.38
N ASN A 188 2.94 -23.62 1.40
CA ASN A 188 3.32 -24.41 0.22
C ASN A 188 2.16 -25.29 -0.30
N GLY A 189 1.27 -25.74 0.60
CA GLY A 189 0.07 -26.49 0.25
C GLY A 189 -0.89 -25.66 -0.57
N PHE A 190 -1.15 -24.42 -0.14
CA PHE A 190 -2.01 -23.48 -0.85
C PHE A 190 -1.40 -23.08 -2.21
N LYS A 191 -0.09 -22.81 -2.27
CA LYS A 191 0.61 -22.53 -3.54
C LYS A 191 0.49 -23.68 -4.55
N ARG A 192 0.58 -24.95 -4.10
CA ARG A 192 0.35 -26.11 -4.99
C ARG A 192 -1.09 -26.23 -5.44
N LEU A 193 -2.04 -25.81 -4.61
CA LEU A 193 -3.46 -25.84 -4.94
C LEU A 193 -3.81 -24.76 -5.94
N SER A 194 -3.23 -23.57 -5.81
CA SER A 194 -3.43 -22.45 -6.73
C SER A 194 -2.92 -22.74 -8.15
N THR A 195 -1.88 -23.55 -8.31
CA THR A 195 -1.41 -23.99 -9.64
C THR A 195 -2.32 -25.02 -10.33
N LYS A 196 -3.22 -25.66 -9.60
CA LYS A 196 -4.09 -26.73 -10.13
C LYS A 196 -5.51 -26.27 -10.42
N ASN A 197 -5.97 -25.18 -9.81
CA ASN A 197 -7.36 -24.75 -9.90
C ASN A 197 -7.44 -23.22 -10.03
N LYS A 198 -8.14 -22.75 -11.08
CA LYS A 198 -8.32 -21.33 -11.38
C LYS A 198 -8.95 -20.52 -10.22
N VAL A 199 -9.83 -21.12 -9.43
CA VAL A 199 -10.44 -20.45 -8.27
C VAL A 199 -9.37 -20.13 -7.21
N PHE A 200 -8.53 -21.12 -6.88
CA PHE A 200 -7.44 -20.93 -5.92
C PHE A 200 -6.32 -20.03 -6.48
N GLU A 201 -6.09 -20.04 -7.79
CA GLU A 201 -5.20 -19.10 -8.47
C GLU A 201 -5.72 -17.66 -8.31
N THR A 202 -7.02 -17.43 -8.53
CA THR A 202 -7.63 -16.11 -8.33
C THR A 202 -7.52 -15.67 -6.87
N ILE A 203 -7.79 -16.57 -5.91
CA ILE A 203 -7.64 -16.27 -4.47
C ILE A 203 -6.18 -15.93 -4.12
N ALA A 204 -5.21 -16.65 -4.68
CA ALA A 204 -3.79 -16.38 -4.48
C ALA A 204 -3.38 -15.00 -5.03
N ASN A 205 -3.92 -14.62 -6.19
CA ASN A 205 -3.66 -13.33 -6.82
C ASN A 205 -4.27 -12.15 -6.06
N LEU A 206 -5.31 -12.40 -5.26
CA LEU A 206 -5.93 -11.39 -4.40
C LEU A 206 -5.11 -11.09 -3.12
N GLY A 207 -4.02 -11.82 -2.87
CA GLY A 207 -3.10 -11.55 -1.75
C GLY A 207 -3.79 -11.66 -0.39
N ILE A 208 -3.78 -10.57 0.38
CA ILE A 208 -4.39 -10.52 1.73
C ILE A 208 -5.90 -10.23 1.71
N LEU A 209 -6.47 -9.89 0.56
CA LEU A 209 -7.88 -9.52 0.42
C LEU A 209 -8.86 -10.54 1.01
N PRO A 210 -8.71 -11.84 0.75
CA PRO A 210 -9.63 -12.82 1.32
C PRO A 210 -9.68 -12.76 2.85
N ALA A 211 -8.54 -12.51 3.50
CA ALA A 211 -8.50 -12.34 4.95
C ALA A 211 -9.25 -11.08 5.41
N VAL A 212 -9.08 -9.96 4.70
CA VAL A 212 -9.80 -8.71 5.00
C VAL A 212 -11.31 -8.87 4.79
N LEU A 213 -11.74 -9.53 3.72
CA LEU A 213 -13.16 -9.81 3.49
C LEU A 213 -13.75 -10.71 4.59
N ILE A 214 -13.01 -11.72 5.01
CA ILE A 214 -13.42 -12.58 6.11
C ILE A 214 -13.55 -11.78 7.40
N ALA A 215 -12.67 -10.81 7.67
CA ALA A 215 -12.75 -9.92 8.82
C ALA A 215 -14.12 -9.21 8.91
N VAL A 216 -14.61 -8.70 7.78
CA VAL A 216 -15.91 -8.01 7.71
C VAL A 216 -17.08 -8.91 8.15
N PHE A 217 -17.00 -10.22 7.89
CA PHE A 217 -18.03 -11.18 8.28
C PHE A 217 -17.80 -11.76 9.68
N VAL A 218 -16.56 -11.96 10.07
CA VAL A 218 -16.20 -12.55 11.36
C VAL A 218 -16.42 -11.57 12.51
N ALA A 219 -16.07 -10.29 12.35
CA ALA A 219 -16.19 -9.29 13.40
C ALA A 219 -17.61 -9.19 14.01
N PRO A 220 -18.69 -9.11 13.21
CA PRO A 220 -20.05 -9.11 13.76
C PRO A 220 -20.43 -10.44 14.43
N LEU A 221 -19.96 -11.57 13.89
CA LEU A 221 -20.28 -12.90 14.44
C LEU A 221 -19.65 -13.15 15.81
N VAL A 222 -18.49 -12.57 16.04
CA VAL A 222 -17.75 -12.69 17.32
C VAL A 222 -18.14 -11.57 18.30
N GLY A 223 -18.97 -10.62 17.87
CA GLY A 223 -19.38 -9.47 18.69
C GLY A 223 -18.30 -8.37 18.75
N GLU A 224 -17.33 -8.40 17.85
CA GLU A 224 -16.26 -7.41 17.71
C GLU A 224 -16.56 -6.41 16.57
N SER A 225 -17.83 -6.22 16.22
CA SER A 225 -18.21 -5.17 15.28
C SER A 225 -17.87 -3.82 15.91
N GLY A 226 -16.84 -3.16 15.38
CA GLY A 226 -16.44 -1.84 15.85
C GLY A 226 -17.62 -0.88 15.80
N MET A 227 -17.76 -0.16 16.88
CA MET A 227 -18.64 1.01 16.96
C MET A 227 -18.03 2.15 16.14
#